data_7a1965cbfebc06aff8f687c25caaf9b4
#
_entry.id   7a1965cbfebc06aff8f687c25caaf9b4
#
_cell.length_a   1.000
_cell.length_b   1.000
_cell.length_c   1.000
_cell.angle_alpha   90.00
_cell.angle_beta   90.00
_cell.angle_gamma   90.00
#
_symmetry.space_group_name_H-M   'P 1'
#
loop_
_entity.id
_entity.type
_entity.pdbx_description
1 polymer ?
#
loop_
_entity_poly.entity_id
_entity_poly.type
_entity_poly.pdbx_seq_one_letter_code
_entity_poly.pdbx_strand_id
1 'polypeptide(L)'
;MIEWLAQLALSSLISLIVGGSAMGALVLLARRLEWLSSWRDPWLAAAVLTFASFCLGFLPAAETAPSIELRLPALTVPVEAASRVVDVTAKMNDTVVSWQWLLAAWGLIWAIGATIGMGRLFLGHWRLANLLRRGKTLPTEGALARHLGVVGAPKTLKLVLVEERISPFAAALPTPTLVLSQWTLDYLSLEQIRLVVRHELEHLARRDPLAVLGLQCMAALLWFNWPLKTLAKLAVDALEQGCDEQVLRKENPKRRRAYAEAMLKTLRQTATAHGNDPVAAFSKQNQRSFTVRIRHILNGKQSARKGSSKTLWSLTLGGVLILGLQPQLALAGKVAEAFINPLPDARVTSAFGMRPWPIKDADHNKQRLHKGMDLGAPRGTQVQVPRSGVVTFSGTRGARGEVVIIDHGQGVETLYAHLDKRLVSKGDRVEQGQILGLVGSTGKATGPHLHWELRQDGELVDPASQVPVF
;
A
#
# COMPACT_ATOMS: atom_id res chain seq x y z
N MET A 1 13.55 -0.58 -10.67
CA MET A 1 12.79 0.69 -10.86
C MET A 1 11.39 0.45 -11.40
N ILE A 2 11.19 -0.32 -12.47
CA ILE A 2 9.88 -0.61 -13.08
C ILE A 2 8.98 -1.36 -12.09
N GLU A 3 9.49 -2.38 -11.41
CA GLU A 3 8.75 -3.12 -10.39
C GLU A 3 8.23 -2.22 -9.27
N TRP A 4 9.05 -1.28 -8.78
CA TRP A 4 8.63 -0.31 -7.77
C TRP A 4 7.51 0.60 -8.28
N LEU A 5 7.58 1.07 -9.52
CA LEU A 5 6.54 1.89 -10.14
C LEU A 5 5.23 1.11 -10.34
N ALA A 6 5.32 -0.16 -10.71
CA ALA A 6 4.17 -1.05 -10.82
C ALA A 6 3.52 -1.29 -9.45
N GLN A 7 4.32 -1.50 -8.40
CA GLN A 7 3.85 -1.60 -7.02
C GLN A 7 3.15 -0.32 -6.57
N LEU A 8 3.71 0.86 -6.89
CA LEU A 8 3.10 2.15 -6.58
C LEU A 8 1.72 2.29 -7.24
N ALA A 9 1.60 1.95 -8.52
CA ALA A 9 0.33 2.01 -9.25
C ALA A 9 -0.71 1.05 -8.67
N LEU A 10 -0.32 -0.20 -8.41
CA LEU A 10 -1.18 -1.22 -7.81
C LEU A 10 -1.64 -0.85 -6.40
N SER A 11 -0.72 -0.40 -5.54
CA SER A 11 -1.02 0.06 -4.18
C SER A 11 -1.96 1.26 -4.19
N SER A 12 -1.80 2.16 -5.17
CA SER A 12 -2.69 3.30 -5.38
C SER A 12 -4.12 2.84 -5.68
N LEU A 13 -4.27 1.86 -6.59
CA LEU A 13 -5.58 1.29 -6.96
C LEU A 13 -6.23 0.55 -5.78
N ILE A 14 -5.49 -0.30 -5.08
CA ILE A 14 -5.98 -1.03 -3.90
C ILE A 14 -6.47 -0.06 -2.83
N SER A 15 -5.71 1.00 -2.54
CA SER A 15 -6.11 2.01 -1.55
C SER A 15 -7.40 2.75 -1.94
N LEU A 16 -7.63 2.99 -3.23
CA LEU A 16 -8.88 3.56 -3.72
C LEU A 16 -10.07 2.62 -3.50
N ILE A 17 -9.91 1.33 -3.80
CA ILE A 17 -10.96 0.32 -3.62
C ILE A 17 -11.28 0.14 -2.14
N VAL A 18 -10.26 -0.06 -1.28
CA VAL A 18 -10.44 -0.22 0.17
C VAL A 18 -11.09 1.02 0.77
N GLY A 19 -10.58 2.21 0.45
CA GLY A 19 -11.14 3.46 0.94
C GLY A 19 -12.58 3.72 0.46
N GLY A 20 -12.87 3.43 -0.80
CA GLY A 20 -14.21 3.55 -1.37
C GLY A 20 -15.21 2.63 -0.71
N SER A 21 -14.84 1.37 -0.50
CA SER A 21 -15.67 0.36 0.16
C SER A 21 -15.93 0.70 1.64
N ALA A 22 -14.89 1.07 2.38
CA ALA A 22 -15.00 1.45 3.79
C ALA A 22 -15.86 2.72 3.95
N MET A 23 -15.62 3.74 3.11
CA MET A 23 -16.42 4.97 3.10
C MET A 23 -17.88 4.69 2.78
N GLY A 24 -18.18 3.91 1.74
CA GLY A 24 -19.53 3.55 1.34
C GLY A 24 -20.28 2.82 2.46
N ALA A 25 -19.65 1.81 3.07
CA ALA A 25 -20.22 1.06 4.19
C ALA A 25 -20.52 1.97 5.38
N LEU A 26 -19.57 2.81 5.82
CA LEU A 26 -19.76 3.71 6.96
C LEU A 26 -20.83 4.77 6.69
N VAL A 27 -20.88 5.34 5.49
CA VAL A 27 -21.92 6.32 5.12
C VAL A 27 -23.30 5.68 5.12
N LEU A 28 -23.45 4.45 4.61
CA LEU A 28 -24.72 3.71 4.66
C LEU A 28 -25.14 3.39 6.09
N LEU A 29 -24.20 2.95 6.92
CA LEU A 29 -24.45 2.70 8.35
C LEU A 29 -24.81 3.98 9.11
N ALA A 30 -24.12 5.09 8.85
CA ALA A 30 -24.40 6.38 9.49
C ALA A 30 -25.78 6.93 9.14
N ARG A 31 -26.34 6.61 7.96
CA ARG A 31 -27.72 6.93 7.59
C ARG A 31 -28.76 6.18 8.45
N ARG A 32 -28.42 4.98 8.93
CA ARG A 32 -29.28 4.16 9.78
C ARG A 32 -29.03 4.38 11.27
N LEU A 33 -27.79 4.70 11.64
CA LEU A 33 -27.32 4.81 13.02
C LEU A 33 -26.83 6.25 13.27
N GLU A 34 -27.73 7.15 13.67
CA GLU A 34 -27.42 8.58 13.85
C GLU A 34 -26.20 8.81 14.76
N TRP A 35 -26.01 7.96 15.79
CA TRP A 35 -24.88 8.06 16.72
C TRP A 35 -23.51 7.82 16.07
N LEU A 36 -23.44 7.12 14.93
CA LEU A 36 -22.19 6.85 14.25
C LEU A 36 -21.56 8.13 13.66
N SER A 37 -22.39 9.13 13.35
CA SER A 37 -21.91 10.42 12.82
C SER A 37 -21.09 11.21 13.85
N SER A 38 -21.35 11.06 15.15
CA SER A 38 -20.60 11.71 16.24
C SER A 38 -19.49 10.84 16.84
N TRP A 39 -19.36 9.59 16.42
CA TRP A 39 -18.31 8.69 16.88
C TRP A 39 -17.13 8.69 15.89
N ARG A 40 -16.02 9.35 16.28
CA ARG A 40 -14.84 9.56 15.43
C ARG A 40 -14.12 8.29 15.02
N ASP A 41 -14.02 7.30 15.92
CA ASP A 41 -13.12 6.15 15.78
C ASP A 41 -13.40 5.30 14.55
N PRO A 42 -14.64 5.01 14.11
CA PRO A 42 -14.90 4.31 12.86
C PRO A 42 -14.35 5.02 11.63
N TRP A 43 -14.44 6.35 11.57
CA TRP A 43 -13.95 7.15 10.46
C TRP A 43 -12.43 7.20 10.44
N LEU A 44 -11.80 7.36 11.62
CA LEU A 44 -10.34 7.28 11.76
C LEU A 44 -9.82 5.89 11.38
N ALA A 45 -10.46 4.84 11.86
CA ALA A 45 -10.11 3.46 11.57
C ALA A 45 -10.16 3.18 10.04
N ALA A 46 -11.21 3.63 9.36
CA ALA A 46 -11.33 3.49 7.91
C ALA A 46 -10.25 4.27 7.15
N ALA A 47 -9.91 5.48 7.61
CA ALA A 47 -8.83 6.27 7.01
C ALA A 47 -7.47 5.60 7.20
N VAL A 48 -7.18 5.07 8.40
CA VAL A 48 -5.95 4.32 8.69
C VAL A 48 -5.88 3.04 7.85
N LEU A 49 -6.98 2.29 7.73
CA LEU A 49 -7.05 1.09 6.90
C LEU A 49 -6.78 1.41 5.42
N THR A 50 -7.34 2.50 4.92
CA THR A 50 -7.10 2.97 3.54
C THR A 50 -5.64 3.32 3.32
N PHE A 51 -5.00 4.01 4.26
CA PHE A 51 -3.59 4.36 4.16
C PHE A 51 -2.69 3.13 4.32
N ALA A 52 -2.99 2.26 5.26
CA ALA A 52 -2.26 1.01 5.47
C ALA A 52 -2.30 0.11 4.23
N SER A 53 -3.44 0.01 3.55
CA SER A 53 -3.54 -0.78 2.30
C SER A 53 -2.65 -0.27 1.18
N PHE A 54 -2.35 1.03 1.15
CA PHE A 54 -1.34 1.59 0.25
C PHE A 54 0.07 1.21 0.68
N CYS A 55 0.41 1.37 1.97
CA CYS A 55 1.75 1.09 2.50
C CYS A 55 2.12 -0.40 2.41
N LEU A 56 1.17 -1.30 2.66
CA LEU A 56 1.38 -2.74 2.62
C LEU A 56 1.79 -3.24 1.24
N GLY A 57 1.40 -2.55 0.17
CA GLY A 57 1.83 -2.88 -1.19
C GLY A 57 3.34 -2.75 -1.44
N PHE A 58 4.09 -2.08 -0.54
CA PHE A 58 5.56 -1.94 -0.61
C PHE A 58 6.31 -2.94 0.27
N LEU A 59 5.61 -3.77 1.04
CA LEU A 59 6.29 -4.80 1.82
C LEU A 59 6.82 -5.89 0.89
N PRO A 60 8.07 -6.38 1.12
CA PRO A 60 8.58 -7.51 0.37
C PRO A 60 7.67 -8.73 0.58
N ALA A 61 7.37 -9.44 -0.51
CA ALA A 61 6.64 -10.70 -0.41
C ALA A 61 7.42 -11.66 0.50
N ALA A 62 6.75 -12.23 1.49
CA ALA A 62 7.37 -13.28 2.31
C ALA A 62 7.66 -14.49 1.40
N GLU A 63 8.91 -14.91 1.34
CA GLU A 63 9.36 -16.04 0.49
C GLU A 63 8.70 -17.39 0.83
N THR A 64 7.86 -17.43 1.85
CA THR A 64 7.29 -18.67 2.44
C THR A 64 5.77 -18.83 2.28
N ALA A 65 5.12 -18.09 1.38
CA ALA A 65 3.69 -18.31 1.17
C ALA A 65 3.46 -19.61 0.38
N PRO A 66 2.67 -20.59 0.89
CA PRO A 66 2.32 -21.79 0.14
C PRO A 66 1.52 -21.38 -1.11
N SER A 67 2.01 -21.78 -2.27
CA SER A 67 1.32 -21.58 -3.54
C SER A 67 0.04 -22.39 -3.55
N ILE A 68 -1.12 -21.72 -3.53
CA ILE A 68 -2.40 -22.39 -3.84
C ILE A 68 -2.42 -22.59 -5.36
N GLU A 69 -2.07 -23.79 -5.81
CA GLU A 69 -2.26 -24.19 -7.20
C GLU A 69 -3.76 -24.21 -7.53
N LEU A 70 -4.23 -23.17 -8.21
CA LEU A 70 -5.51 -23.21 -8.88
C LEU A 70 -5.32 -24.05 -10.16
N ARG A 71 -5.55 -25.37 -10.09
CA ARG A 71 -5.59 -26.23 -11.29
C ARG A 71 -6.81 -25.85 -12.12
N LEU A 72 -6.62 -24.92 -13.04
CA LEU A 72 -7.59 -24.72 -14.12
C LEU A 72 -7.54 -25.94 -15.04
N PRO A 73 -8.70 -26.48 -15.48
CA PRO A 73 -8.71 -27.58 -16.43
C PRO A 73 -7.99 -27.17 -17.72
N ALA A 74 -7.13 -28.04 -18.23
CA ALA A 74 -6.36 -27.81 -19.45
C ALA A 74 -7.32 -27.47 -20.61
N LEU A 75 -7.36 -26.22 -20.99
CA LEU A 75 -8.01 -25.78 -22.22
C LEU A 75 -7.08 -26.16 -23.38
N THR A 76 -7.43 -27.22 -24.12
CA THR A 76 -6.80 -27.57 -25.39
C THR A 76 -7.12 -26.48 -26.40
N VAL A 77 -6.14 -25.58 -26.62
CA VAL A 77 -6.25 -24.50 -27.61
C VAL A 77 -5.88 -25.07 -28.99
N PRO A 78 -6.72 -24.93 -30.02
CA PRO A 78 -6.39 -25.39 -31.36
C PRO A 78 -5.15 -24.66 -31.92
N VAL A 79 -4.35 -25.39 -32.71
CA VAL A 79 -3.06 -24.91 -33.28
C VAL A 79 -3.19 -23.58 -34.06
N GLU A 80 -4.33 -23.31 -34.70
CA GLU A 80 -4.60 -22.03 -35.37
C GLU A 80 -4.74 -20.83 -34.41
N ALA A 81 -5.05 -21.06 -33.12
CA ALA A 81 -5.08 -19.99 -32.13
C ALA A 81 -3.65 -19.66 -31.61
N ALA A 82 -2.72 -20.61 -31.67
CA ALA A 82 -1.34 -20.41 -31.23
C ALA A 82 -0.59 -19.41 -32.13
N SER A 83 -0.82 -19.43 -33.46
CA SER A 83 -0.19 -18.46 -34.37
C SER A 83 -0.69 -17.03 -34.15
N ARG A 84 -1.96 -16.85 -33.74
CA ARG A 84 -2.49 -15.53 -33.36
C ARG A 84 -1.96 -15.04 -32.03
N VAL A 85 -1.61 -15.97 -31.11
CA VAL A 85 -1.02 -15.62 -29.82
C VAL A 85 0.41 -15.11 -29.99
N VAL A 86 1.20 -15.65 -30.91
CA VAL A 86 2.55 -15.18 -31.24
C VAL A 86 2.53 -13.77 -31.83
N ASP A 87 1.55 -13.46 -32.68
CA ASP A 87 1.38 -12.12 -33.27
C ASP A 87 0.91 -11.08 -32.22
N VAL A 88 0.12 -11.52 -31.23
CA VAL A 88 -0.30 -10.71 -30.09
C VAL A 88 0.88 -10.46 -29.13
N THR A 89 1.77 -11.44 -28.90
CA THR A 89 2.94 -11.26 -28.04
C THR A 89 4.00 -10.36 -28.67
N ALA A 90 4.19 -10.41 -29.98
CA ALA A 90 5.06 -9.46 -30.69
C ALA A 90 4.52 -8.02 -30.61
N LYS A 91 3.21 -7.82 -30.80
CA LYS A 91 2.56 -6.53 -30.58
C LYS A 91 2.55 -6.09 -29.11
N MET A 92 2.50 -7.02 -28.15
CA MET A 92 2.62 -6.71 -26.73
C MET A 92 4.02 -6.23 -26.36
N ASN A 93 5.09 -6.69 -27.00
CA ASN A 93 6.44 -6.21 -26.74
C ASN A 93 6.61 -4.73 -27.11
N ASP A 94 6.00 -4.26 -28.19
CA ASP A 94 5.99 -2.83 -28.53
C ASP A 94 5.12 -2.01 -27.54
N THR A 95 4.11 -2.63 -26.92
CA THR A 95 3.29 -1.97 -25.90
C THR A 95 3.92 -1.96 -24.50
N VAL A 96 4.82 -2.89 -24.17
CA VAL A 96 5.55 -2.93 -22.88
C VAL A 96 6.38 -1.66 -22.68
N VAL A 97 7.01 -1.14 -23.74
CA VAL A 97 7.76 0.13 -23.67
C VAL A 97 6.84 1.30 -23.36
N SER A 98 5.60 1.32 -23.86
CA SER A 98 4.62 2.37 -23.56
C SER A 98 4.12 2.33 -22.12
N TRP A 99 3.92 1.15 -21.53
CA TRP A 99 3.49 1.01 -20.13
C TRP A 99 4.55 1.49 -19.13
N GLN A 100 5.82 1.30 -19.42
CA GLN A 100 6.92 1.79 -18.59
C GLN A 100 6.91 3.32 -18.45
N TRP A 101 6.66 4.03 -19.55
CA TRP A 101 6.55 5.48 -19.54
C TRP A 101 5.30 5.96 -18.78
N LEU A 102 4.18 5.25 -18.90
CA LEU A 102 2.97 5.56 -18.13
C LEU A 102 3.17 5.36 -16.63
N LEU A 103 3.85 4.28 -16.22
CA LEU A 103 4.21 4.04 -14.82
C LEU A 103 5.18 5.10 -14.29
N ALA A 104 6.19 5.47 -15.08
CA ALA A 104 7.14 6.54 -14.72
C ALA A 104 6.44 7.89 -14.60
N ALA A 105 5.55 8.22 -15.53
CA ALA A 105 4.73 9.43 -15.49
C ALA A 105 3.84 9.46 -14.25
N TRP A 106 3.17 8.34 -13.91
CA TRP A 106 2.38 8.23 -12.69
C TRP A 106 3.22 8.45 -11.44
N GLY A 107 4.40 7.82 -11.35
CA GLY A 107 5.31 7.99 -10.22
C GLY A 107 5.76 9.44 -10.05
N LEU A 108 6.07 10.13 -11.14
CA LEU A 108 6.43 11.54 -11.14
C LEU A 108 5.26 12.43 -10.70
N ILE A 109 4.07 12.21 -11.26
CA ILE A 109 2.85 12.93 -10.89
C ILE A 109 2.53 12.73 -9.42
N TRP A 110 2.64 11.49 -8.92
CA TRP A 110 2.45 11.18 -7.50
C TRP A 110 3.44 11.95 -6.63
N ALA A 111 4.73 11.90 -6.95
CA ALA A 111 5.78 12.57 -6.19
C ALA A 111 5.59 14.10 -6.14
N ILE A 112 5.26 14.71 -7.28
CA ILE A 112 4.96 16.15 -7.36
C ILE A 112 3.77 16.51 -6.48
N GLY A 113 2.66 15.77 -6.59
CA GLY A 113 1.45 16.02 -5.81
C GLY A 113 1.68 15.83 -4.31
N ALA A 114 2.40 14.78 -3.90
CA ALA A 114 2.77 14.52 -2.50
C ALA A 114 3.68 15.65 -1.96
N THR A 115 4.68 16.06 -2.72
CA THR A 115 5.59 17.16 -2.34
C THR A 115 4.82 18.48 -2.17
N ILE A 116 3.94 18.82 -3.09
CA ILE A 116 3.08 20.00 -2.98
C ILE A 116 2.16 19.90 -1.74
N GLY A 117 1.55 18.74 -1.51
CA GLY A 117 0.68 18.49 -0.37
C GLY A 117 1.42 18.64 0.96
N MET A 118 2.57 18.01 1.11
CA MET A 118 3.43 18.10 2.30
C MET A 118 3.98 19.50 2.49
N GLY A 119 4.40 20.18 1.42
CA GLY A 119 4.87 21.56 1.45
C GLY A 119 3.79 22.52 1.96
N ARG A 120 2.54 22.38 1.49
CA ARG A 120 1.40 23.17 2.00
C ARG A 120 1.13 22.90 3.48
N LEU A 121 1.21 21.66 3.91
CA LEU A 121 1.04 21.26 5.30
C LEU A 121 2.16 21.88 6.18
N PHE A 122 3.40 21.77 5.74
CA PHE A 122 4.56 22.37 6.42
C PHE A 122 4.41 23.89 6.54
N LEU A 123 4.08 24.59 5.45
CA LEU A 123 3.86 26.03 5.45
C LEU A 123 2.72 26.45 6.39
N GLY A 124 1.64 25.66 6.44
CA GLY A 124 0.53 25.88 7.37
C GLY A 124 0.99 25.80 8.84
N HIS A 125 1.74 24.76 9.19
CA HIS A 125 2.30 24.59 10.54
C HIS A 125 3.35 25.64 10.88
N TRP A 126 4.18 26.03 9.93
CA TRP A 126 5.16 27.11 10.11
C TRP A 126 4.48 28.45 10.41
N ARG A 127 3.41 28.80 9.67
CA ARG A 127 2.60 29.99 9.92
C ARG A 127 1.94 29.95 11.30
N LEU A 128 1.38 28.78 11.66
CA LEU A 128 0.83 28.57 13.00
C LEU A 128 1.90 28.77 14.08
N ALA A 129 3.08 28.20 13.94
CA ALA A 129 4.19 28.37 14.89
C ALA A 129 4.60 29.84 15.02
N ASN A 130 4.63 30.59 13.92
CA ASN A 130 4.92 32.02 13.94
C ASN A 130 3.82 32.84 14.63
N LEU A 131 2.55 32.50 14.41
CA LEU A 131 1.42 33.08 15.12
C LEU A 131 1.57 32.87 16.64
N LEU A 132 1.83 31.63 17.06
CA LEU A 132 2.01 31.29 18.49
C LEU A 132 3.20 32.00 19.13
N ARG A 133 4.28 32.25 18.39
CA ARG A 133 5.45 32.98 18.88
C ARG A 133 5.16 34.48 19.11
N ARG A 134 4.28 35.07 18.32
CA ARG A 134 3.88 36.48 18.44
C ARG A 134 2.82 36.69 19.51
N GLY A 135 2.03 35.64 19.84
CA GLY A 135 0.99 35.73 20.84
C GLY A 135 1.56 35.93 22.26
N LYS A 136 0.78 36.60 23.09
CA LYS A 136 1.09 36.84 24.51
C LYS A 136 0.74 35.58 25.32
N THR A 137 1.73 35.01 26.00
CA THR A 137 1.48 33.87 26.91
C THR A 137 0.80 34.40 28.18
N LEU A 138 -0.33 33.81 28.53
CA LEU A 138 -1.10 34.07 29.73
C LEU A 138 -0.83 33.01 30.81
N PRO A 139 -0.90 33.40 32.10
CA PRO A 139 -0.75 32.43 33.17
C PRO A 139 -1.88 31.42 33.17
N THR A 140 -1.55 30.14 33.37
CA THR A 140 -2.51 29.01 33.51
C THR A 140 -2.95 28.82 34.95
N GLU A 141 -2.47 29.61 35.86
CA GLU A 141 -2.82 29.63 37.28
C GLU A 141 -3.32 31.02 37.74
N GLY A 142 -4.00 31.09 38.85
CA GLY A 142 -4.48 32.38 39.43
C GLY A 142 -5.92 32.75 39.05
N ALA A 143 -6.27 34.01 39.22
CA ALA A 143 -7.64 34.51 39.03
C ALA A 143 -8.12 34.40 37.57
N LEU A 144 -7.29 34.74 36.62
CA LEU A 144 -7.62 34.69 35.19
C LEU A 144 -7.90 33.25 34.74
N ALA A 145 -7.04 32.30 35.12
CA ALA A 145 -7.25 30.89 34.81
C ALA A 145 -8.55 30.34 35.38
N ARG A 146 -8.91 30.74 36.59
CA ARG A 146 -10.23 30.44 37.21
C ARG A 146 -11.38 31.05 36.42
N HIS A 147 -11.25 32.30 36.02
CA HIS A 147 -12.24 32.98 35.20
C HIS A 147 -12.47 32.28 33.86
N LEU A 148 -11.42 31.85 33.20
CA LEU A 148 -11.48 31.15 31.89
C LEU A 148 -11.86 29.66 32.03
N GLY A 149 -11.85 29.09 33.22
CA GLY A 149 -12.17 27.68 33.43
C GLY A 149 -11.03 26.73 33.06
N VAL A 150 -9.77 27.21 33.06
CA VAL A 150 -8.57 26.44 32.69
C VAL A 150 -7.97 25.71 33.92
N VAL A 151 -8.47 25.98 35.12
CA VAL A 151 -7.97 25.36 36.35
C VAL A 151 -8.11 23.84 36.30
N GLY A 152 -7.00 23.12 36.62
CA GLY A 152 -6.95 21.66 36.55
C GLY A 152 -6.47 21.13 35.19
N ALA A 153 -6.17 22.00 34.23
CA ALA A 153 -5.51 21.60 33.00
C ALA A 153 -4.08 21.07 33.25
N PRO A 154 -3.51 20.25 32.36
CA PRO A 154 -2.13 19.78 32.50
C PRO A 154 -1.14 20.93 32.70
N LYS A 155 -0.15 20.77 33.58
CA LYS A 155 0.91 21.80 33.83
C LYS A 155 1.69 22.19 32.57
N THR A 156 1.68 21.34 31.55
CA THR A 156 2.32 21.57 30.25
C THR A 156 1.50 22.44 29.31
N LEU A 157 0.23 22.75 29.65
CA LEU A 157 -0.65 23.58 28.85
C LEU A 157 -0.13 25.01 28.78
N LYS A 158 0.01 25.54 27.57
CA LYS A 158 0.24 26.97 27.32
C LYS A 158 -1.08 27.64 26.93
N LEU A 159 -1.32 28.80 27.50
CA LEU A 159 -2.44 29.67 27.10
C LEU A 159 -1.84 30.86 26.34
N VAL A 160 -2.24 31.02 25.08
CA VAL A 160 -1.71 32.07 24.20
C VAL A 160 -2.86 32.96 23.76
N LEU A 161 -2.71 34.28 23.97
CA LEU A 161 -3.62 35.29 23.48
C LEU A 161 -3.02 35.92 22.22
N VAL A 162 -3.81 35.98 21.15
CA VAL A 162 -3.44 36.60 19.87
C VAL A 162 -4.36 37.78 19.57
N GLU A 163 -3.87 38.74 18.83
CA GLU A 163 -4.64 39.92 18.41
C GLU A 163 -5.47 39.66 17.18
N GLU A 164 -5.04 38.67 16.36
CA GLU A 164 -5.75 38.26 15.16
C GLU A 164 -7.15 37.78 15.46
N ARG A 165 -8.11 38.14 14.60
CA ARG A 165 -9.54 37.78 14.72
C ARG A 165 -9.78 36.34 14.26
N ILE A 166 -9.33 35.39 15.03
CA ILE A 166 -9.47 33.95 14.78
C ILE A 166 -10.39 33.30 15.80
N SER A 167 -10.99 32.19 15.39
CA SER A 167 -11.72 31.32 16.32
C SER A 167 -10.75 30.73 17.34
N PRO A 168 -11.12 30.59 18.62
CA PRO A 168 -10.35 29.79 19.56
C PRO A 168 -10.05 28.40 19.00
N PHE A 169 -8.87 27.88 19.31
CA PHE A 169 -8.49 26.52 18.91
C PHE A 169 -7.42 25.93 19.82
N ALA A 170 -7.31 24.60 19.77
CA ALA A 170 -6.31 23.83 20.48
C ALA A 170 -5.23 23.32 19.54
N ALA A 171 -3.94 23.48 19.91
CA ALA A 171 -2.79 22.91 19.23
C ALA A 171 -2.05 21.93 20.14
N ALA A 172 -1.56 20.82 19.60
CA ALA A 172 -0.85 19.79 20.38
C ALA A 172 0.67 19.90 20.29
N LEU A 173 1.19 20.49 19.22
CA LEU A 173 2.64 20.58 18.93
C LEU A 173 3.12 22.01 18.85
N PRO A 174 4.35 22.31 19.31
CA PRO A 174 5.26 21.41 20.03
C PRO A 174 4.87 21.11 21.46
N THR A 175 3.97 21.90 22.04
CA THR A 175 3.41 21.73 23.38
C THR A 175 1.90 21.95 23.32
N PRO A 176 1.11 21.28 24.18
CA PRO A 176 -0.32 21.54 24.27
C PRO A 176 -0.57 23.03 24.49
N THR A 177 -1.27 23.66 23.57
CA THR A 177 -1.50 25.11 23.57
C THR A 177 -2.97 25.40 23.29
N LEU A 178 -3.59 26.19 24.15
CA LEU A 178 -4.90 26.77 23.93
C LEU A 178 -4.72 28.20 23.43
N VAL A 179 -5.28 28.50 22.26
CA VAL A 179 -5.19 29.82 21.64
C VAL A 179 -6.52 30.52 21.73
N LEU A 180 -6.51 31.72 22.27
CA LEU A 180 -7.65 32.61 22.34
C LEU A 180 -7.32 33.90 21.59
N SER A 181 -8.30 34.50 20.93
CA SER A 181 -8.14 35.85 20.36
C SER A 181 -8.61 36.88 21.34
N GLN A 182 -8.02 38.11 21.29
CA GLN A 182 -8.47 39.25 22.07
C GLN A 182 -9.96 39.51 21.83
N TRP A 183 -10.41 39.40 20.58
CA TRP A 183 -11.82 39.54 20.22
C TRP A 183 -12.74 38.54 20.99
N THR A 184 -12.29 37.28 21.19
CA THR A 184 -13.06 36.31 21.97
C THR A 184 -13.33 36.81 23.40
N LEU A 185 -12.34 37.43 24.03
CA LEU A 185 -12.45 37.98 25.39
C LEU A 185 -13.39 39.20 25.43
N ASP A 186 -13.37 40.03 24.40
CA ASP A 186 -14.12 41.29 24.33
C ASP A 186 -15.61 41.09 24.00
N TYR A 187 -15.94 40.11 23.14
CA TYR A 187 -17.30 39.96 22.57
C TYR A 187 -18.12 38.75 23.05
N LEU A 188 -17.48 37.82 23.73
CA LEU A 188 -18.20 36.70 24.35
C LEU A 188 -18.41 36.95 25.84
N SER A 189 -19.56 36.54 26.36
CA SER A 189 -19.79 36.52 27.79
C SER A 189 -18.87 35.50 28.48
N LEU A 190 -18.60 35.69 29.76
CA LEU A 190 -17.76 34.77 30.54
C LEU A 190 -18.27 33.33 30.50
N GLU A 191 -19.59 33.14 30.52
CA GLU A 191 -20.21 31.82 30.37
C GLU A 191 -19.94 31.22 29.00
N GLN A 192 -20.04 32.01 27.96
CA GLN A 192 -19.72 31.59 26.56
C GLN A 192 -18.24 31.23 26.41
N ILE A 193 -17.33 32.04 26.95
CA ILE A 193 -15.89 31.79 26.96
C ILE A 193 -15.58 30.44 27.64
N ARG A 194 -16.13 30.19 28.81
CA ARG A 194 -15.90 28.94 29.53
C ARG A 194 -16.36 27.70 28.77
N LEU A 195 -17.49 27.78 28.08
CA LEU A 195 -17.97 26.67 27.22
C LEU A 195 -17.07 26.41 26.03
N VAL A 196 -16.58 27.48 25.38
CA VAL A 196 -15.64 27.37 24.27
C VAL A 196 -14.29 26.85 24.73
N VAL A 197 -13.74 27.38 25.83
CA VAL A 197 -12.48 26.90 26.43
C VAL A 197 -12.59 25.42 26.80
N ARG A 198 -13.69 24.99 27.38
CA ARG A 198 -13.93 23.59 27.72
C ARG A 198 -13.96 22.70 26.48
N HIS A 199 -14.51 23.20 25.35
CA HIS A 199 -14.50 22.47 24.08
C HIS A 199 -13.07 22.27 23.57
N GLU A 200 -12.24 23.31 23.59
CA GLU A 200 -10.85 23.22 23.16
C GLU A 200 -9.99 22.33 24.08
N LEU A 201 -10.24 22.37 25.39
CA LEU A 201 -9.57 21.47 26.34
C LEU A 201 -9.98 20.00 26.13
N GLU A 202 -11.23 19.74 25.73
CA GLU A 202 -11.67 18.39 25.37
C GLU A 202 -10.93 17.84 24.15
N HIS A 203 -10.68 18.67 23.13
CA HIS A 203 -9.84 18.30 21.99
C HIS A 203 -8.40 17.91 22.41
N LEU A 204 -7.80 18.66 23.35
CA LEU A 204 -6.47 18.32 23.87
C LEU A 204 -6.48 17.02 24.67
N ALA A 205 -7.49 16.82 25.54
CA ALA A 205 -7.64 15.61 26.33
C ALA A 205 -7.79 14.36 25.45
N ARG A 206 -8.47 14.49 24.33
CA ARG A 206 -8.71 13.42 23.35
C ARG A 206 -7.58 13.26 22.33
N ARG A 207 -6.57 14.14 22.36
CA ARG A 207 -5.49 14.20 21.37
C ARG A 207 -5.98 14.40 19.93
N ASP A 208 -7.12 15.06 19.75
CA ASP A 208 -7.73 15.30 18.44
C ASP A 208 -6.80 16.06 17.47
N PRO A 209 -6.01 17.09 17.88
CA PRO A 209 -5.09 17.77 16.97
C PRO A 209 -4.04 16.85 16.36
N LEU A 210 -3.58 15.82 17.08
CA LEU A 210 -2.64 14.83 16.54
C LEU A 210 -3.32 13.91 15.52
N ALA A 211 -4.57 13.50 15.79
CA ALA A 211 -5.35 12.71 14.84
C ALA A 211 -5.60 13.49 13.54
N VAL A 212 -5.94 14.78 13.64
CA VAL A 212 -6.14 15.66 12.49
C VAL A 212 -4.85 15.81 11.69
N LEU A 213 -3.71 16.00 12.36
CA LEU A 213 -2.40 16.08 11.69
C LEU A 213 -2.09 14.78 10.93
N GLY A 214 -2.31 13.62 11.56
CA GLY A 214 -2.15 12.32 10.90
C GLY A 214 -3.03 12.18 9.66
N LEU A 215 -4.31 12.56 9.73
CA LEU A 215 -5.22 12.56 8.60
C LEU A 215 -4.74 13.49 7.46
N GLN A 216 -4.22 14.66 7.83
CA GLN A 216 -3.68 15.61 6.85
C GLN A 216 -2.43 15.09 6.15
N CYS A 217 -1.52 14.44 6.90
CA CYS A 217 -0.33 13.79 6.32
C CYS A 217 -0.73 12.67 5.36
N MET A 218 -1.63 11.78 5.78
CA MET A 218 -2.14 10.72 4.91
C MET A 218 -2.80 11.27 3.66
N ALA A 219 -3.63 12.30 3.78
CA ALA A 219 -4.30 12.94 2.64
C ALA A 219 -3.34 13.72 1.72
N ALA A 220 -2.21 14.21 2.23
CA ALA A 220 -1.16 14.86 1.45
C ALA A 220 -0.35 13.83 0.64
N LEU A 221 0.01 12.70 1.25
CA LEU A 221 0.73 11.61 0.59
C LEU A 221 -0.13 10.91 -0.46
N LEU A 222 -1.41 10.65 -0.15
CA LEU A 222 -2.40 10.07 -1.05
C LEU A 222 -3.34 11.14 -1.63
N TRP A 223 -2.75 12.23 -2.13
CA TRP A 223 -3.47 13.40 -2.63
C TRP A 223 -4.52 13.09 -3.71
N PHE A 224 -4.36 12.02 -4.46
CA PHE A 224 -5.29 11.52 -5.48
C PHE A 224 -6.45 10.70 -4.90
N ASN A 225 -6.30 10.17 -3.66
CA ASN A 225 -7.28 9.28 -3.03
C ASN A 225 -8.45 10.09 -2.43
N TRP A 226 -9.48 10.34 -3.26
CA TRP A 226 -10.67 11.07 -2.83
C TRP A 226 -11.49 10.38 -1.72
N PRO A 227 -11.61 9.02 -1.64
CA PRO A 227 -12.22 8.36 -0.50
C PRO A 227 -11.53 8.69 0.82
N LEU A 228 -10.21 8.67 0.87
CA LEU A 228 -9.43 9.03 2.06
C LEU A 228 -9.68 10.48 2.48
N LYS A 229 -9.70 11.41 1.52
CA LYS A 229 -10.02 12.83 1.82
C LYS A 229 -11.42 12.98 2.40
N THR A 230 -12.39 12.22 1.89
CA THR A 230 -13.77 12.25 2.38
C THR A 230 -13.86 11.64 3.77
N LEU A 231 -13.20 10.50 4.01
CA LEU A 231 -13.10 9.87 5.34
C LEU A 231 -12.45 10.82 6.35
N ALA A 232 -11.36 11.48 5.98
CA ALA A 232 -10.70 12.46 6.83
C ALA A 232 -11.63 13.62 7.19
N LYS A 233 -12.39 14.14 6.23
CA LYS A 233 -13.39 15.18 6.50
C LYS A 233 -14.49 14.70 7.47
N LEU A 234 -15.05 13.51 7.22
CA LEU A 234 -16.09 12.93 8.08
C LEU A 234 -15.56 12.63 9.49
N ALA A 235 -14.29 12.20 9.60
CA ALA A 235 -13.63 12.03 10.89
C ALA A 235 -13.53 13.35 11.65
N VAL A 236 -13.12 14.44 11.00
CA VAL A 236 -13.05 15.77 11.61
C VAL A 236 -14.44 16.23 12.03
N ASP A 237 -15.47 16.08 11.19
CA ASP A 237 -16.86 16.43 11.56
C ASP A 237 -17.33 15.63 12.79
N ALA A 238 -16.97 14.33 12.89
CA ALA A 238 -17.29 13.50 14.04
C ALA A 238 -16.51 13.88 15.32
N LEU A 239 -15.24 14.32 15.17
CA LEU A 239 -14.44 14.87 16.27
C LEU A 239 -15.15 16.07 16.90
N GLU A 240 -15.56 17.02 16.08
CA GLU A 240 -16.25 18.24 16.50
C GLU A 240 -17.59 17.92 17.21
N GLN A 241 -18.44 17.09 16.60
CA GLN A 241 -19.70 16.68 17.20
C GLN A 241 -19.50 15.95 18.53
N GLY A 242 -18.51 15.06 18.60
CA GLY A 242 -18.19 14.34 19.84
C GLY A 242 -17.69 15.25 20.96
N CYS A 243 -16.95 16.32 20.66
CA CYS A 243 -16.57 17.33 21.66
C CYS A 243 -17.77 18.15 22.10
N ASP A 244 -18.63 18.60 21.19
CA ASP A 244 -19.88 19.30 21.53
C ASP A 244 -20.74 18.47 22.48
N GLU A 245 -20.95 17.18 22.19
CA GLU A 245 -21.73 16.27 23.05
C GLU A 245 -21.12 16.16 24.45
N GLN A 246 -19.79 16.03 24.56
CA GLN A 246 -19.10 15.88 25.83
C GLN A 246 -19.21 17.15 26.69
N VAL A 247 -19.01 18.32 26.08
CA VAL A 247 -19.13 19.62 26.74
C VAL A 247 -20.54 19.85 27.25
N LEU A 248 -21.53 19.49 26.44
CA LEU A 248 -22.94 19.78 26.72
C LEU A 248 -23.69 18.65 27.46
N ARG A 249 -23.01 17.55 27.80
CA ARG A 249 -23.60 16.34 28.34
C ARG A 249 -24.46 16.58 29.60
N LYS A 250 -24.00 17.48 30.45
CA LYS A 250 -24.69 17.83 31.72
C LYS A 250 -25.25 19.25 31.74
N GLU A 251 -25.23 19.94 30.57
CA GLU A 251 -25.64 21.33 30.51
C GLU A 251 -27.14 21.48 30.24
N ASN A 252 -27.73 22.48 30.87
CA ASN A 252 -29.15 22.81 30.72
C ASN A 252 -29.43 23.50 29.38
N PRO A 253 -30.70 23.62 28.93
CA PRO A 253 -31.03 24.23 27.63
C PRO A 253 -30.54 25.68 27.50
N LYS A 254 -30.49 26.47 28.57
CA LYS A 254 -29.99 27.85 28.56
C LYS A 254 -28.53 27.90 28.18
N ARG A 255 -27.68 27.04 28.79
CA ARG A 255 -26.24 26.96 28.45
C ARG A 255 -25.99 26.38 27.09
N ARG A 256 -26.78 25.41 26.62
CA ARG A 256 -26.71 24.92 25.25
C ARG A 256 -26.96 26.04 24.24
N ARG A 257 -27.96 26.90 24.53
CA ARG A 257 -28.23 28.08 23.70
C ARG A 257 -27.09 29.09 23.72
N ALA A 258 -26.53 29.39 24.92
CA ALA A 258 -25.37 30.27 25.07
C ALA A 258 -24.14 29.77 24.27
N TYR A 259 -23.92 28.45 24.27
CA TYR A 259 -22.86 27.83 23.49
C TYR A 259 -23.11 27.95 21.96
N ALA A 260 -24.32 27.67 21.49
CA ALA A 260 -24.68 27.84 20.09
C ALA A 260 -24.53 29.29 19.61
N GLU A 261 -24.91 30.25 20.48
CA GLU A 261 -24.71 31.69 20.21
C GLU A 261 -23.24 32.07 20.14
N ALA A 262 -22.40 31.53 21.03
CA ALA A 262 -20.94 31.73 20.98
C ALA A 262 -20.35 31.22 19.66
N MET A 263 -20.71 30.02 19.24
CA MET A 263 -20.30 29.46 17.97
C MET A 263 -20.74 30.31 16.77
N LEU A 264 -21.98 30.81 16.76
CA LEU A 264 -22.48 31.69 15.70
C LEU A 264 -21.73 33.03 15.65
N LYS A 265 -21.41 33.63 16.81
CA LYS A 265 -20.62 34.86 16.91
C LYS A 265 -19.21 34.64 16.36
N THR A 266 -18.53 33.56 16.75
CA THR A 266 -17.18 33.24 16.26
C THR A 266 -17.19 32.95 14.75
N LEU A 267 -18.21 32.26 14.22
CA LEU A 267 -18.31 32.01 12.78
C LEU A 267 -18.54 33.32 11.98
N ARG A 268 -19.42 34.20 12.44
CA ARG A 268 -19.68 35.49 11.77
C ARG A 268 -18.40 36.32 11.71
N GLN A 269 -17.64 36.33 12.79
CA GLN A 269 -16.37 37.07 12.87
C GLN A 269 -15.33 36.53 11.90
N THR A 270 -15.17 35.21 11.83
CA THR A 270 -14.21 34.60 10.90
C THR A 270 -14.64 34.79 9.44
N ALA A 271 -15.92 34.82 9.14
CA ALA A 271 -16.44 35.08 7.79
C ALA A 271 -16.16 36.50 7.29
N THR A 272 -16.20 37.52 8.20
CA THR A 272 -15.93 38.92 7.86
C THR A 272 -14.45 39.27 7.76
N ALA A 273 -13.57 38.49 8.38
CA ALA A 273 -12.12 38.71 8.38
C ALA A 273 -11.40 38.20 7.11
N HIS A 274 -12.12 37.61 6.15
CA HIS A 274 -11.53 36.86 5.05
C HIS A 274 -11.56 37.52 3.70
N GLY A 275 -10.52 38.34 3.42
CA GLY A 275 -9.85 38.26 2.13
C GLY A 275 -8.62 37.37 2.34
N ASN A 276 -8.44 36.36 1.59
CA ASN A 276 -7.20 35.60 1.26
C ASN A 276 -6.22 35.07 2.36
N ASP A 277 -6.58 34.99 3.63
CA ASP A 277 -5.65 34.55 4.66
C ASP A 277 -5.63 33.02 4.88
N PRO A 278 -4.48 32.32 4.73
CA PRO A 278 -4.41 30.85 4.80
C PRO A 278 -4.58 30.26 6.20
N VAL A 279 -4.45 31.07 7.28
CA VAL A 279 -4.81 30.64 8.65
C VAL A 279 -6.30 30.33 8.74
N ALA A 280 -7.09 30.96 7.90
CA ALA A 280 -8.52 30.73 7.72
C ALA A 280 -8.86 29.38 7.07
N ALA A 281 -7.93 28.72 6.42
CA ALA A 281 -8.17 27.36 5.92
C ALA A 281 -8.40 26.36 7.06
N PHE A 282 -7.86 26.60 8.24
CA PHE A 282 -8.15 25.81 9.46
C PHE A 282 -9.54 26.07 10.02
N SER A 283 -10.14 27.25 9.75
CA SER A 283 -11.47 27.63 10.25
C SER A 283 -12.57 27.55 9.19
N LYS A 284 -12.25 27.15 7.94
CA LYS A 284 -13.24 26.99 6.86
C LYS A 284 -14.08 25.73 7.09
N GLN A 285 -14.81 25.75 8.18
CA GLN A 285 -15.84 24.76 8.49
C GLN A 285 -16.91 24.85 7.40
N ASN A 286 -17.20 23.72 6.76
CA ASN A 286 -18.24 23.64 5.75
C ASN A 286 -19.56 24.08 6.38
N GLN A 287 -20.22 25.12 5.87
CA GLN A 287 -21.49 25.68 6.38
C GLN A 287 -22.53 24.60 6.70
N ARG A 288 -22.55 23.53 5.90
CA ARG A 288 -23.47 22.39 6.11
C ARG A 288 -23.15 21.62 7.42
N SER A 289 -21.88 21.34 7.68
CA SER A 289 -21.44 20.68 8.92
C SER A 289 -21.76 21.55 10.15
N PHE A 290 -21.51 22.84 10.05
CA PHE A 290 -21.84 23.80 11.10
C PHE A 290 -23.35 23.86 11.42
N THR A 291 -24.20 23.90 10.39
CA THR A 291 -25.67 23.89 10.58
C THR A 291 -26.13 22.61 11.28
N VAL A 292 -25.53 21.46 10.95
CA VAL A 292 -25.83 20.19 11.60
C VAL A 292 -25.42 20.27 13.07
N ARG A 293 -24.23 20.78 13.40
CA ARG A 293 -23.75 20.95 14.79
C ARG A 293 -24.70 21.82 15.60
N ILE A 294 -25.05 23.02 15.12
CA ILE A 294 -26.00 23.91 15.82
C ILE A 294 -27.32 23.21 16.10
N ARG A 295 -27.87 22.47 15.14
CA ARG A 295 -29.11 21.71 15.33
C ARG A 295 -28.96 20.65 16.41
N HIS A 296 -27.87 19.90 16.44
CA HIS A 296 -27.59 18.89 17.48
C HIS A 296 -27.45 19.53 18.88
N ILE A 297 -26.75 20.66 18.98
CA ILE A 297 -26.59 21.43 20.23
C ILE A 297 -27.95 21.85 20.81
N LEU A 298 -28.81 22.41 19.98
CA LEU A 298 -30.12 22.95 20.39
C LEU A 298 -31.15 21.83 20.72
N ASN A 299 -31.14 20.75 19.92
CA ASN A 299 -32.13 19.67 20.12
C ASN A 299 -31.83 18.78 21.34
N GLY A 300 -30.63 18.86 21.91
CA GLY A 300 -30.27 18.11 23.12
C GLY A 300 -30.26 16.59 22.97
N LYS A 301 -30.38 16.07 21.77
CA LYS A 301 -30.31 14.62 21.52
C LYS A 301 -28.91 14.10 21.88
N GLN A 302 -28.84 13.35 22.97
CA GLN A 302 -27.63 12.61 23.32
C GLN A 302 -27.56 11.35 22.46
N SER A 303 -26.39 11.13 21.82
CA SER A 303 -26.12 9.89 21.15
C SER A 303 -26.05 8.72 22.13
N ALA A 304 -27.00 7.80 22.05
CA ALA A 304 -27.32 6.85 23.11
C ALA A 304 -26.36 5.67 23.28
N ARG A 305 -25.29 5.52 22.49
CA ARG A 305 -24.34 4.39 22.68
C ARG A 305 -23.02 4.62 21.99
N LYS A 306 -21.93 4.75 22.75
CA LYS A 306 -20.58 4.58 22.22
C LYS A 306 -20.25 3.09 22.23
N GLY A 307 -20.00 2.50 21.08
CA GLY A 307 -19.37 1.19 20.98
C GLY A 307 -18.00 1.19 21.64
N SER A 308 -17.45 0.02 21.94
CA SER A 308 -16.09 -0.07 22.48
C SER A 308 -15.06 0.36 21.45
N SER A 309 -14.40 1.50 21.68
CA SER A 309 -13.29 1.97 20.85
C SER A 309 -12.17 0.92 20.77
N LYS A 310 -11.86 0.23 21.87
CA LYS A 310 -10.84 -0.83 21.92
C LYS A 310 -11.14 -1.97 20.93
N THR A 311 -12.39 -2.45 20.89
CA THR A 311 -12.82 -3.51 19.97
C THR A 311 -12.67 -3.06 18.51
N LEU A 312 -13.06 -1.82 18.20
CA LEU A 312 -12.93 -1.29 16.84
C LEU A 312 -11.47 -1.21 16.40
N TRP A 313 -10.58 -0.69 17.25
CA TRP A 313 -9.15 -0.60 16.93
C TRP A 313 -8.50 -1.97 16.81
N SER A 314 -8.92 -2.96 17.63
CA SER A 314 -8.49 -4.35 17.49
C SER A 314 -8.92 -4.94 16.14
N LEU A 315 -10.17 -4.69 15.72
CA LEU A 315 -10.66 -5.13 14.39
C LEU A 315 -9.94 -4.42 13.24
N THR A 316 -9.61 -3.13 13.40
CA THR A 316 -8.83 -2.39 12.40
C THR A 316 -7.43 -2.95 12.29
N LEU A 317 -6.76 -3.20 13.42
CA LEU A 317 -5.43 -3.82 13.45
C LEU A 317 -5.47 -5.24 12.84
N GLY A 318 -6.48 -6.04 13.17
CA GLY A 318 -6.71 -7.35 12.56
C GLY A 318 -6.91 -7.24 11.06
N GLY A 319 -7.69 -6.26 10.58
CA GLY A 319 -7.87 -6.00 9.16
C GLY A 319 -6.57 -5.58 8.44
N VAL A 320 -5.74 -4.74 9.07
CA VAL A 320 -4.41 -4.38 8.56
C VAL A 320 -3.51 -5.59 8.50
N LEU A 321 -3.50 -6.44 9.53
CA LEU A 321 -2.73 -7.68 9.55
C LEU A 321 -3.20 -8.66 8.48
N ILE A 322 -4.51 -8.84 8.29
CA ILE A 322 -5.07 -9.68 7.23
C ILE A 322 -4.70 -9.14 5.85
N LEU A 323 -4.76 -7.83 5.62
CA LEU A 323 -4.33 -7.21 4.37
C LEU A 323 -2.81 -7.33 4.16
N GLY A 324 -2.02 -7.35 5.23
CA GLY A 324 -0.57 -7.56 5.18
C GLY A 324 -0.18 -9.03 5.00
N LEU A 325 -1.02 -9.94 5.50
CA LEU A 325 -0.90 -11.40 5.32
C LEU A 325 -1.60 -11.87 4.04
N GLN A 326 -2.41 -11.03 3.38
CA GLN A 326 -2.74 -11.32 2.00
C GLN A 326 -1.39 -11.61 1.36
N PRO A 327 -1.14 -12.86 0.88
CA PRO A 327 -0.08 -13.05 -0.06
C PRO A 327 -0.35 -11.92 -1.02
N GLN A 328 0.59 -11.00 -1.15
CA GLN A 328 0.50 -10.03 -2.21
C GLN A 328 0.11 -10.89 -3.36
N LEU A 329 -1.23 -10.91 -3.61
CA LEU A 329 -1.79 -11.67 -4.68
C LEU A 329 -0.98 -11.15 -5.81
N ALA A 330 0.07 -11.92 -6.01
CA ALA A 330 1.01 -11.74 -7.03
C ALA A 330 0.27 -11.87 -8.33
N LEU A 331 -0.36 -10.77 -8.67
CA LEU A 331 -0.38 -10.26 -10.01
C LEU A 331 1.07 -9.86 -10.42
N ALA A 332 2.01 -9.79 -9.50
CA ALA A 332 3.36 -10.23 -9.58
C ALA A 332 3.51 -11.76 -9.29
N GLY A 333 2.49 -12.56 -9.49
CA GLY A 333 2.72 -13.89 -9.99
C GLY A 333 3.54 -13.61 -11.25
N LYS A 334 4.87 -13.78 -11.18
CA LYS A 334 5.62 -14.18 -12.34
C LYS A 334 4.66 -15.12 -13.04
N VAL A 335 4.06 -14.72 -14.16
CA VAL A 335 3.51 -15.64 -15.14
C VAL A 335 4.59 -16.67 -15.19
N ALA A 336 4.35 -17.88 -14.69
CA ALA A 336 5.38 -18.89 -14.57
C ALA A 336 5.86 -19.00 -15.99
N GLU A 337 7.07 -18.45 -16.25
CA GLU A 337 7.61 -18.36 -17.61
C GLU A 337 7.51 -19.77 -18.13
N ALA A 338 6.66 -20.00 -19.14
CA ALA A 338 6.52 -21.30 -19.74
C ALA A 338 7.89 -21.67 -20.31
N PHE A 339 8.34 -22.92 -20.12
CA PHE A 339 9.60 -23.36 -20.66
C PHE A 339 9.58 -23.25 -22.19
N ILE A 340 10.61 -22.61 -22.75
CA ILE A 340 10.87 -22.66 -24.19
C ILE A 340 11.81 -23.83 -24.50
N ASN A 341 11.84 -24.28 -25.74
CA ASN A 341 12.79 -25.31 -26.19
C ASN A 341 14.23 -24.77 -26.10
N PRO A 342 15.16 -25.43 -25.33
CA PRO A 342 16.56 -24.96 -25.25
C PRO A 342 17.30 -25.07 -26.59
N LEU A 343 16.78 -25.84 -27.56
CA LEU A 343 17.36 -26.08 -28.86
C LEU A 343 16.23 -26.19 -29.92
N PRO A 344 15.63 -25.09 -30.40
CA PRO A 344 14.39 -25.10 -31.20
C PRO A 344 14.47 -25.97 -32.48
N ASP A 345 15.64 -26.01 -33.12
CA ASP A 345 15.83 -26.71 -34.40
C ASP A 345 16.41 -28.14 -34.23
N ALA A 346 16.48 -28.63 -32.99
CA ALA A 346 17.09 -29.93 -32.73
C ALA A 346 16.06 -31.06 -32.79
N ARG A 347 16.52 -32.19 -33.31
CA ARG A 347 15.73 -33.42 -33.31
C ARG A 347 15.91 -34.16 -31.99
N VAL A 348 14.84 -34.66 -31.39
CA VAL A 348 14.93 -35.56 -30.25
C VAL A 348 15.55 -36.89 -30.72
N THR A 349 16.76 -37.16 -30.23
CA THR A 349 17.50 -38.40 -30.56
C THR A 349 17.27 -39.48 -29.51
N SER A 350 16.93 -39.09 -28.28
CA SER A 350 16.53 -40.03 -27.24
C SER A 350 15.64 -39.37 -26.18
N ALA A 351 14.47 -39.98 -25.93
CA ALA A 351 13.53 -39.52 -24.92
C ALA A 351 13.97 -39.90 -23.50
N PHE A 352 13.37 -39.24 -22.53
CA PHE A 352 13.43 -39.57 -21.10
C PHE A 352 12.79 -40.96 -20.86
N GLY A 353 13.32 -41.72 -19.90
CA GLY A 353 12.70 -42.97 -19.44
C GLY A 353 13.57 -44.19 -19.58
N MET A 354 13.00 -45.36 -19.36
CA MET A 354 13.69 -46.66 -19.39
C MET A 354 14.02 -47.06 -20.84
N ARG A 355 15.31 -47.30 -21.13
CA ARG A 355 15.79 -47.68 -22.47
C ARG A 355 16.97 -48.63 -22.40
N PRO A 356 17.22 -49.43 -23.46
CA PRO A 356 18.47 -50.18 -23.62
C PRO A 356 19.68 -49.25 -23.57
N TRP A 357 20.73 -49.64 -22.89
CA TRP A 357 21.93 -48.82 -22.78
C TRP A 357 22.64 -48.66 -24.14
N PRO A 358 22.90 -47.46 -24.65
CA PRO A 358 23.41 -47.24 -26.01
C PRO A 358 24.91 -47.56 -26.19
N ILE A 359 25.64 -47.76 -25.08
CA ILE A 359 27.06 -48.14 -25.13
C ILE A 359 27.15 -49.64 -25.05
N LYS A 360 27.84 -50.28 -26.00
CA LYS A 360 28.04 -51.72 -26.05
C LYS A 360 28.91 -52.20 -24.88
N ASP A 361 28.28 -52.46 -23.75
CA ASP A 361 28.86 -53.21 -22.66
C ASP A 361 28.46 -54.71 -22.79
N ALA A 362 29.16 -55.61 -22.15
CA ALA A 362 29.01 -57.06 -22.23
C ALA A 362 27.59 -57.60 -21.85
N ASP A 363 26.65 -56.76 -21.46
CA ASP A 363 25.33 -57.12 -20.98
C ASP A 363 24.23 -56.36 -21.72
N HIS A 364 23.92 -56.78 -22.94
CA HIS A 364 22.95 -56.15 -23.88
C HIS A 364 21.52 -56.07 -23.38
N ASN A 365 21.19 -56.72 -22.24
CA ASN A 365 19.80 -56.81 -21.74
C ASN A 365 19.47 -55.89 -20.58
N LYS A 366 20.40 -55.04 -20.12
CA LYS A 366 20.13 -54.12 -19.02
C LYS A 366 19.45 -52.83 -19.52
N GLN A 367 18.19 -52.66 -19.15
CA GLN A 367 17.50 -51.39 -19.28
C GLN A 367 18.03 -50.43 -18.20
N ARG A 368 18.28 -49.17 -18.59
CA ARG A 368 18.69 -48.08 -17.68
C ARG A 368 17.80 -46.88 -17.87
N LEU A 369 17.53 -46.18 -16.75
CA LEU A 369 16.79 -44.95 -16.78
C LEU A 369 17.67 -43.85 -17.45
N HIS A 370 17.16 -43.31 -18.56
CA HIS A 370 17.64 -42.10 -19.17
C HIS A 370 17.09 -40.90 -18.41
N LYS A 371 17.94 -40.17 -17.69
CA LYS A 371 17.55 -39.17 -16.69
C LYS A 371 17.13 -37.83 -17.31
N GLY A 372 17.23 -37.69 -18.62
CA GLY A 372 16.91 -36.48 -19.38
C GLY A 372 16.52 -36.81 -20.81
N MET A 373 16.53 -35.83 -21.65
CA MET A 373 16.28 -35.93 -23.08
C MET A 373 17.54 -35.55 -23.86
N ASP A 374 17.84 -36.28 -24.94
CA ASP A 374 18.96 -36.00 -25.83
C ASP A 374 18.44 -35.29 -27.08
N LEU A 375 18.92 -34.08 -27.32
CA LEU A 375 18.64 -33.24 -28.48
C LEU A 375 19.82 -33.20 -29.42
N GLY A 376 19.69 -33.86 -30.57
CA GLY A 376 20.75 -33.93 -31.60
C GLY A 376 20.84 -32.64 -32.41
N ALA A 377 22.03 -32.04 -32.41
CA ALA A 377 22.35 -30.84 -33.17
C ALA A 377 23.86 -30.80 -33.52
N PRO A 378 24.28 -30.07 -34.57
CA PRO A 378 25.67 -29.87 -34.88
C PRO A 378 26.48 -29.32 -33.71
N ARG A 379 27.77 -29.73 -33.59
CA ARG A 379 28.67 -29.15 -32.62
C ARG A 379 28.78 -27.64 -32.81
N GLY A 380 28.72 -26.86 -31.70
CA GLY A 380 28.74 -25.41 -31.70
C GLY A 380 27.38 -24.72 -31.86
N THR A 381 26.28 -25.48 -32.02
CA THR A 381 24.91 -24.93 -31.96
C THR A 381 24.66 -24.26 -30.61
N GLN A 382 24.05 -23.08 -30.61
CA GLN A 382 23.78 -22.31 -29.42
C GLN A 382 22.65 -22.97 -28.58
N VAL A 383 22.91 -23.16 -27.30
CA VAL A 383 21.95 -23.66 -26.32
C VAL A 383 21.42 -22.48 -25.54
N GLN A 384 20.09 -22.28 -25.54
CA GLN A 384 19.47 -21.18 -24.83
C GLN A 384 18.84 -21.65 -23.50
N VAL A 385 18.74 -20.68 -22.58
CA VAL A 385 18.08 -20.85 -21.28
C VAL A 385 16.57 -21.01 -21.49
N PRO A 386 15.93 -22.11 -21.12
CA PRO A 386 14.50 -22.32 -21.38
C PRO A 386 13.60 -21.55 -20.43
N ARG A 387 14.11 -21.11 -19.27
CA ARG A 387 13.40 -20.30 -18.26
C ARG A 387 14.41 -19.52 -17.43
N SER A 388 14.10 -18.29 -17.07
CA SER A 388 14.97 -17.44 -16.25
C SER A 388 15.34 -18.11 -14.93
N GLY A 389 16.56 -17.89 -14.42
CA GLY A 389 17.04 -18.51 -13.19
C GLY A 389 18.42 -18.06 -12.75
N VAL A 390 19.03 -18.84 -11.84
CA VAL A 390 20.39 -18.63 -11.33
C VAL A 390 21.24 -19.86 -11.61
N VAL A 391 22.43 -19.70 -12.15
CA VAL A 391 23.37 -20.79 -12.39
C VAL A 391 23.92 -21.30 -11.06
N THR A 392 23.55 -22.51 -10.67
CA THR A 392 24.03 -23.16 -9.44
C THR A 392 25.33 -23.93 -9.65
N PHE A 393 25.59 -24.37 -10.90
CA PHE A 393 26.81 -25.07 -11.27
C PHE A 393 27.21 -24.75 -12.73
N SER A 394 28.49 -24.54 -12.96
CA SER A 394 29.10 -24.43 -14.29
C SER A 394 30.51 -25.02 -14.24
N GLY A 395 30.71 -26.22 -14.83
CA GLY A 395 31.97 -26.93 -14.74
C GLY A 395 31.94 -28.31 -15.38
N THR A 396 33.06 -29.04 -15.33
CA THR A 396 33.16 -30.43 -15.79
C THR A 396 32.65 -31.39 -14.75
N ARG A 397 31.78 -32.37 -15.12
CA ARG A 397 31.18 -33.32 -14.18
C ARG A 397 31.21 -34.77 -14.69
N GLY A 398 32.35 -35.40 -14.60
CA GLY A 398 32.57 -36.82 -14.91
C GLY A 398 32.05 -37.24 -16.28
N ALA A 399 31.21 -38.26 -16.34
CA ALA A 399 30.65 -38.80 -17.59
C ALA A 399 29.77 -37.79 -18.37
N ARG A 400 29.25 -36.73 -17.72
CA ARG A 400 28.45 -35.68 -18.33
C ARG A 400 29.26 -34.63 -19.12
N GLY A 401 30.60 -34.64 -18.97
CA GLY A 401 31.46 -33.63 -19.63
C GLY A 401 31.24 -32.23 -19.07
N GLU A 402 31.19 -31.23 -19.92
CA GLU A 402 30.89 -29.84 -19.57
C GLU A 402 29.42 -29.68 -19.28
N VAL A 403 29.12 -29.13 -18.09
CA VAL A 403 27.75 -29.06 -17.51
C VAL A 403 27.46 -27.66 -17.02
N VAL A 404 26.21 -27.24 -17.25
CA VAL A 404 25.59 -26.09 -16.59
C VAL A 404 24.33 -26.60 -15.87
N ILE A 405 24.08 -26.09 -14.65
CA ILE A 405 22.87 -26.36 -13.88
C ILE A 405 22.27 -24.99 -13.50
N ILE A 406 20.97 -24.84 -13.72
CA ILE A 406 20.23 -23.62 -13.46
C ILE A 406 19.08 -23.93 -12.48
N ASP A 407 19.00 -23.20 -11.39
CA ASP A 407 17.86 -23.16 -10.48
C ASP A 407 16.89 -22.05 -10.97
N HIS A 408 15.67 -22.46 -11.30
CA HIS A 408 14.60 -21.55 -11.76
C HIS A 408 13.67 -21.10 -10.63
N GLY A 409 14.00 -21.46 -9.38
CA GLY A 409 13.14 -21.27 -8.22
C GLY A 409 11.99 -22.26 -8.15
N GLN A 410 11.26 -22.26 -7.03
CA GLN A 410 10.12 -23.15 -6.79
C GLN A 410 10.44 -24.66 -6.92
N GLY A 411 11.66 -25.08 -6.55
CA GLY A 411 12.10 -26.49 -6.64
C GLY A 411 12.41 -26.97 -8.05
N VAL A 412 12.40 -26.08 -9.07
CA VAL A 412 12.65 -26.44 -10.47
C VAL A 412 14.11 -26.20 -10.84
N GLU A 413 14.82 -27.26 -11.26
CA GLU A 413 16.22 -27.24 -11.68
C GLU A 413 16.37 -27.88 -13.07
N THR A 414 17.20 -27.27 -13.94
CA THR A 414 17.58 -27.87 -15.22
C THR A 414 19.07 -28.11 -15.33
N LEU A 415 19.46 -29.19 -15.98
CA LEU A 415 20.85 -29.57 -16.23
C LEU A 415 21.10 -29.73 -17.73
N TYR A 416 22.20 -29.14 -18.21
CA TYR A 416 22.68 -29.15 -19.58
C TYR A 416 24.05 -29.80 -19.62
N ALA A 417 24.20 -30.92 -20.33
CA ALA A 417 25.43 -31.68 -20.40
C ALA A 417 25.96 -31.89 -21.82
N HIS A 418 27.14 -32.43 -21.91
CA HIS A 418 27.90 -32.67 -23.13
C HIS A 418 28.25 -31.40 -23.91
N LEU A 419 28.22 -30.24 -23.26
CA LEU A 419 28.52 -28.96 -23.88
C LEU A 419 29.97 -28.93 -24.45
N ASP A 420 30.18 -28.20 -25.54
CA ASP A 420 31.49 -27.89 -26.06
C ASP A 420 32.13 -26.71 -25.32
N LYS A 421 31.30 -25.70 -25.05
CA LYS A 421 31.69 -24.51 -24.33
C LYS A 421 30.56 -24.02 -23.45
N ARG A 422 30.87 -23.62 -22.20
CA ARG A 422 30.00 -22.94 -21.30
C ARG A 422 30.19 -21.43 -21.44
N LEU A 423 29.10 -20.66 -21.53
CA LEU A 423 29.13 -19.20 -21.70
C LEU A 423 28.64 -18.48 -20.44
N VAL A 424 28.27 -19.23 -19.39
CA VAL A 424 27.80 -18.71 -18.11
C VAL A 424 28.60 -19.34 -16.95
N SER A 425 28.72 -18.62 -15.85
CA SER A 425 29.45 -19.00 -14.64
C SER A 425 28.51 -19.24 -13.46
N LYS A 426 28.97 -20.02 -12.46
CA LYS A 426 28.21 -20.21 -11.21
C LYS A 426 27.93 -18.87 -10.54
N GLY A 427 26.68 -18.62 -10.18
CA GLY A 427 26.17 -17.40 -9.56
C GLY A 427 25.56 -16.41 -10.53
N ASP A 428 25.75 -16.60 -11.85
CA ASP A 428 25.14 -15.71 -12.86
C ASP A 428 23.61 -15.83 -12.83
N ARG A 429 22.93 -14.70 -12.93
CA ARG A 429 21.50 -14.63 -13.26
C ARG A 429 21.36 -14.69 -14.76
N VAL A 430 20.51 -15.60 -15.24
CA VAL A 430 20.26 -15.84 -16.67
C VAL A 430 18.78 -15.61 -16.97
N GLU A 431 18.53 -15.02 -18.14
CA GLU A 431 17.18 -14.76 -18.62
C GLU A 431 16.75 -15.82 -19.65
N GLN A 432 15.44 -16.06 -19.79
CA GLN A 432 14.91 -16.92 -20.83
C GLN A 432 15.37 -16.48 -22.22
N GLY A 433 15.82 -17.43 -23.06
CA GLY A 433 16.37 -17.16 -24.38
C GLY A 433 17.84 -16.75 -24.39
N GLN A 434 18.47 -16.47 -23.24
CA GLN A 434 19.91 -16.18 -23.16
C GLN A 434 20.73 -17.42 -23.52
N ILE A 435 21.84 -17.27 -24.25
CA ILE A 435 22.72 -18.38 -24.60
C ILE A 435 23.58 -18.80 -23.40
N LEU A 436 23.41 -20.05 -22.95
CA LEU A 436 24.15 -20.61 -21.83
C LEU A 436 25.42 -21.38 -22.23
N GLY A 437 25.47 -21.84 -23.46
CA GLY A 437 26.59 -22.64 -23.96
C GLY A 437 26.42 -23.11 -25.38
N LEU A 438 27.31 -23.97 -25.85
CA LEU A 438 27.34 -24.54 -27.20
C LEU A 438 27.23 -26.05 -27.12
N VAL A 439 26.46 -26.66 -28.03
CA VAL A 439 26.35 -28.13 -28.18
C VAL A 439 27.73 -28.74 -28.47
N GLY A 440 28.01 -29.82 -27.75
CA GLY A 440 29.26 -30.55 -27.89
C GLY A 440 29.09 -32.05 -27.89
N SER A 441 30.17 -32.74 -27.55
CA SER A 441 30.25 -34.19 -27.37
C SER A 441 31.27 -34.53 -26.30
N THR A 442 31.30 -33.71 -25.20
CA THR A 442 32.24 -33.89 -24.08
C THR A 442 31.73 -34.96 -23.15
N GLY A 443 32.64 -35.61 -22.38
CA GLY A 443 32.31 -36.73 -21.49
C GLY A 443 31.99 -38.04 -22.26
N LYS A 444 31.01 -38.81 -21.77
CA LYS A 444 30.57 -40.07 -22.40
C LYS A 444 29.42 -39.81 -23.39
N ALA A 445 29.70 -39.23 -24.53
CA ALA A 445 28.75 -38.97 -25.61
C ALA A 445 29.05 -39.81 -26.84
N THR A 446 28.04 -40.28 -27.54
CA THR A 446 28.17 -41.05 -28.79
C THR A 446 28.25 -40.20 -30.05
N GLY A 447 28.01 -38.92 -29.95
CA GLY A 447 28.05 -37.92 -31.02
C GLY A 447 27.59 -36.55 -30.50
N PRO A 448 27.62 -35.49 -31.31
CA PRO A 448 27.18 -34.16 -30.89
C PRO A 448 25.68 -34.13 -30.54
N HIS A 449 25.37 -33.78 -29.31
CA HIS A 449 24.00 -33.60 -28.80
C HIS A 449 24.01 -32.81 -27.49
N LEU A 450 22.88 -32.24 -27.15
CA LEU A 450 22.61 -31.70 -25.80
C LEU A 450 21.86 -32.78 -24.98
N HIS A 451 22.40 -33.13 -23.82
CA HIS A 451 21.65 -33.90 -22.83
C HIS A 451 21.02 -32.91 -21.85
N TRP A 452 19.67 -32.89 -21.76
CA TRP A 452 18.89 -31.98 -20.97
C TRP A 452 18.04 -32.71 -19.94
N GLU A 453 18.32 -32.46 -18.62
CA GLU A 453 17.54 -32.98 -17.49
C GLU A 453 16.67 -31.89 -16.91
N LEU A 454 15.47 -32.23 -16.47
CA LEU A 454 14.57 -31.41 -15.66
C LEU A 454 14.31 -32.10 -14.33
N ARG A 455 14.35 -31.33 -13.25
CA ARG A 455 13.99 -31.78 -11.91
C ARG A 455 12.95 -30.85 -11.31
N GLN A 456 12.00 -31.42 -10.62
CA GLN A 456 11.04 -30.69 -9.81
C GLN A 456 11.06 -31.30 -8.40
N ASP A 457 11.28 -30.46 -7.38
CA ASP A 457 11.40 -30.87 -5.99
C ASP A 457 12.42 -32.02 -5.75
N GLY A 458 13.50 -32.01 -6.54
CA GLY A 458 14.57 -33.01 -6.51
C GLY A 458 14.30 -34.30 -7.32
N GLU A 459 13.06 -34.51 -7.80
CA GLU A 459 12.70 -35.64 -8.62
C GLU A 459 12.89 -35.35 -10.12
N LEU A 460 13.29 -36.39 -10.89
CA LEU A 460 13.47 -36.30 -12.32
C LEU A 460 12.10 -36.30 -13.02
N VAL A 461 11.87 -35.31 -13.87
CA VAL A 461 10.65 -35.14 -14.67
C VAL A 461 10.99 -35.21 -16.15
N ASP A 462 10.10 -35.74 -16.97
CA ASP A 462 10.25 -35.75 -18.42
C ASP A 462 10.26 -34.29 -18.96
N PRO A 463 11.38 -33.81 -19.52
CA PRO A 463 11.44 -32.45 -20.07
C PRO A 463 10.40 -32.18 -21.15
N ALA A 464 10.00 -33.20 -21.95
CA ALA A 464 9.00 -33.06 -22.99
C ALA A 464 7.60 -32.67 -22.44
N SER A 465 7.32 -32.96 -21.16
CA SER A 465 6.06 -32.58 -20.52
C SER A 465 5.91 -31.08 -20.23
N GLN A 466 7.02 -30.33 -20.27
CA GLN A 466 7.06 -28.90 -19.89
C GLN A 466 7.24 -27.96 -21.10
N VAL A 467 7.55 -28.49 -22.26
CA VAL A 467 7.76 -27.73 -23.49
C VAL A 467 6.70 -28.10 -24.52
N PRO A 468 5.91 -27.14 -25.02
CA PRO A 468 4.72 -27.43 -25.82
C PRO A 468 5.00 -27.96 -27.23
N VAL A 469 6.26 -27.88 -27.73
CA VAL A 469 6.61 -28.32 -29.10
C VAL A 469 8.06 -28.80 -29.16
N PHE A 470 8.28 -30.05 -29.54
CA PHE A 470 9.54 -30.61 -30.05
C PHE A 470 9.38 -31.01 -31.50
#